data_c4decec6f2a212db2b1c3686172ac98e
#
_entry.id   c4decec6f2a212db2b1c3686172ac98e
#
_cell.length_a   1.000
_cell.length_b   1.000
_cell.length_c   1.000
_cell.angle_alpha   90.00
_cell.angle_beta   90.00
_cell.angle_gamma   90.00
#
_symmetry.space_group_name_H-M   'P 1'
#
loop_
_entity.id
_entity.type
_entity.pdbx_description
1 polymer ?
#
loop_
_entity_poly.entity_id
_entity_poly.type
_entity_poly.pdbx_seq_one_letter_code
_entity_poly.pdbx_strand_id
1 'polypeptide(L)'
;NVNGVVPGDLATHTGADKIAGPEAPAGEKVTEGLQGSPGHGLAVTPDGKQLAMLSKMNTRVYFYSLPDLKLAGEVKVGHHPDWLTFTPDGKRLYVANAGSNSVSVVDVAARKELMQIPVGQVPKRNITAVLP
;
A
#
# COMPACT_ATOMS: atom_id res chain seq x y z
N ASN A 1 9.51 -8.48 11.65
CA ASN A 1 8.82 -7.32 11.09
C ASN A 1 9.63 -6.80 9.90
N VAL A 2 9.00 -6.70 8.74
CA VAL A 2 9.62 -6.35 7.47
C VAL A 2 8.89 -5.17 6.87
N ASN A 3 9.63 -4.10 6.54
CA ASN A 3 9.14 -3.09 5.60
C ASN A 3 9.50 -3.60 4.18
N GLY A 4 8.65 -4.46 3.61
CA GLY A 4 8.93 -5.11 2.34
C GLY A 4 8.00 -6.30 2.08
N VAL A 5 8.31 -7.08 1.06
CA VAL A 5 7.57 -8.27 0.64
C VAL A 5 8.45 -9.51 0.66
N VAL A 6 7.85 -10.65 0.97
CA VAL A 6 8.48 -11.96 0.84
C VAL A 6 7.59 -12.79 -0.08
N PRO A 7 8.01 -13.05 -1.33
CA PRO A 7 7.29 -13.95 -2.21
C PRO A 7 7.32 -15.39 -1.68
N GLY A 8 6.24 -16.12 -1.85
CA GLY A 8 6.15 -17.53 -1.48
C GLY A 8 5.75 -18.39 -2.68
N ASP A 9 6.35 -19.56 -2.79
CA ASP A 9 5.96 -20.59 -3.74
C ASP A 9 5.03 -21.57 -3.05
N LEU A 10 3.78 -21.64 -3.50
CA LEU A 10 2.76 -22.53 -2.92
C LEU A 10 3.00 -24.02 -3.24
N ALA A 11 3.69 -24.31 -4.33
CA ALA A 11 3.94 -25.70 -4.73
C ALA A 11 5.07 -26.32 -3.89
N THR A 12 6.08 -25.56 -3.57
CA THR A 12 7.24 -26.00 -2.78
C THR A 12 7.11 -25.67 -1.30
N HIS A 13 6.14 -24.84 -0.92
CA HIS A 13 5.97 -24.27 0.43
C HIS A 13 7.22 -23.54 0.92
N THR A 14 7.97 -22.91 0.02
CA THR A 14 9.18 -22.15 0.34
C THR A 14 8.97 -20.67 0.13
N GLY A 15 9.64 -19.85 0.94
CA GLY A 15 9.75 -18.42 0.73
C GLY A 15 10.99 -18.09 -0.11
N ALA A 16 10.87 -17.12 -1.00
CA ALA A 16 12.01 -16.53 -1.68
C ALA A 16 12.68 -15.45 -0.82
N ASP A 17 13.76 -14.87 -1.33
CA ASP A 17 14.45 -13.80 -0.64
C ASP A 17 13.55 -12.59 -0.42
N LYS A 18 13.74 -11.96 0.73
CA LYS A 18 13.02 -10.75 1.11
C LYS A 18 13.38 -9.59 0.19
N ILE A 19 12.36 -8.95 -0.35
CA ILE A 19 12.48 -7.67 -1.05
C ILE A 19 12.20 -6.56 -0.02
N ALA A 20 13.25 -5.86 0.40
CA ALA A 20 13.11 -4.72 1.31
C ALA A 20 12.40 -3.56 0.59
N GLY A 21 11.46 -2.93 1.27
CA GLY A 21 10.90 -1.65 0.81
C GLY A 21 11.93 -0.53 0.87
N PRO A 22 11.75 0.55 0.08
CA PRO A 22 12.64 1.69 0.12
C PRO A 22 12.74 2.31 1.52
N GLU A 23 13.87 2.93 1.81
CA GLU A 23 14.00 3.80 2.99
C GLU A 23 13.14 5.05 2.84
N ALA A 24 12.62 5.54 3.95
CA ALA A 24 11.92 6.82 3.95
C ALA A 24 12.90 7.97 3.63
N PRO A 25 12.46 9.01 2.91
CA PRO A 25 13.23 10.24 2.82
C PRO A 25 13.58 10.78 4.21
N ALA A 26 14.72 11.47 4.30
CA ALA A 26 15.20 12.02 5.57
C ALA A 26 14.12 12.91 6.23
N GLY A 27 13.85 12.64 7.51
CA GLY A 27 12.85 13.37 8.29
C GLY A 27 11.38 12.97 8.05
N GLU A 28 11.10 12.02 7.14
CA GLU A 28 9.73 11.59 6.84
C GLU A 28 9.36 10.23 7.48
N LYS A 29 10.30 9.56 8.12
CA LYS A 29 10.07 8.26 8.76
C LYS A 29 9.24 8.44 10.03
N VAL A 30 8.09 7.77 10.08
CA VAL A 30 7.23 7.71 11.25
C VAL A 30 7.56 6.43 12.04
N THR A 31 7.99 6.59 13.28
CA THR A 31 8.32 5.46 14.17
C THR A 31 7.35 5.30 15.33
N GLU A 32 6.61 6.35 15.66
CA GLU A 32 5.65 6.35 16.76
C GLU A 32 4.31 5.73 16.36
N GLY A 33 3.68 5.04 17.29
CA GLY A 33 2.34 4.48 17.11
C GLY A 33 2.26 3.31 16.12
N LEU A 34 3.39 2.75 15.66
CA LEU A 34 3.43 1.58 14.80
C LEU A 34 3.05 0.33 15.59
N GLN A 35 1.76 0.02 15.60
CA GLN A 35 1.32 -1.28 16.07
C GLN A 35 1.41 -2.29 14.92
N GLY A 36 2.16 -3.38 15.15
CA GLY A 36 2.31 -4.45 14.18
C GLY A 36 3.45 -4.25 13.17
N SER A 37 3.24 -4.69 11.94
CA SER A 37 4.25 -4.66 10.89
C SER A 37 4.42 -3.28 10.27
N PRO A 38 5.66 -2.85 9.96
CA PRO A 38 5.91 -1.59 9.21
C PRO A 38 5.30 -1.60 7.81
N GLY A 39 5.28 -2.74 7.11
CA GLY A 39 4.52 -2.99 5.89
C GLY A 39 3.24 -3.74 6.24
N HIS A 40 2.08 -3.37 5.69
CA HIS A 40 0.82 -4.00 6.07
C HIS A 40 -0.04 -4.39 4.86
N GLY A 41 -0.80 -3.48 4.26
CA GLY A 41 -1.69 -3.81 3.15
C GLY A 41 -0.95 -4.15 1.86
N LEU A 42 -1.42 -5.18 1.15
CA LEU A 42 -0.94 -5.60 -0.16
C LEU A 42 -2.13 -5.80 -1.10
N ALA A 43 -2.00 -5.39 -2.36
CA ALA A 43 -2.95 -5.74 -3.42
C ALA A 43 -2.28 -5.77 -4.79
N VAL A 44 -2.74 -6.67 -5.64
CA VAL A 44 -2.34 -6.71 -7.05
C VAL A 44 -3.33 -5.87 -7.86
N THR A 45 -2.82 -5.14 -8.84
CA THR A 45 -3.68 -4.39 -9.79
C THR A 45 -4.61 -5.34 -10.55
N PRO A 46 -5.82 -4.91 -10.94
CA PRO A 46 -6.77 -5.77 -11.66
C PRO A 46 -6.23 -6.40 -12.93
N ASP A 47 -5.26 -5.76 -13.59
CA ASP A 47 -4.58 -6.27 -14.79
C ASP A 47 -3.44 -7.28 -14.48
N GLY A 48 -3.17 -7.54 -13.20
CA GLY A 48 -2.13 -8.47 -12.75
C GLY A 48 -0.70 -7.99 -12.92
N LYS A 49 -0.46 -6.75 -13.33
CA LYS A 49 0.89 -6.28 -13.72
C LYS A 49 1.69 -5.64 -12.60
N GLN A 50 1.05 -5.21 -11.54
CA GLN A 50 1.73 -4.54 -10.43
C GLN A 50 1.21 -5.01 -9.08
N LEU A 51 2.11 -4.99 -8.09
CA LEU A 51 1.81 -5.16 -6.68
C LEU A 51 1.90 -3.79 -6.00
N ALA A 52 0.85 -3.38 -5.30
CA ALA A 52 0.88 -2.25 -4.39
C ALA A 52 1.14 -2.73 -2.96
N MET A 53 2.08 -2.09 -2.27
CA MET A 53 2.45 -2.36 -0.89
C MET A 53 2.38 -1.08 -0.06
N LEU A 54 1.73 -1.15 1.09
CA LEU A 54 1.71 -0.04 2.05
C LEU A 54 2.92 -0.09 2.98
N SER A 55 3.54 1.06 3.19
CA SER A 55 4.49 1.27 4.28
C SER A 55 3.93 2.26 5.29
N LYS A 56 3.62 1.78 6.49
CA LYS A 56 3.18 2.63 7.61
C LYS A 56 4.27 3.60 8.04
N MET A 57 5.51 3.11 8.08
CA MET A 57 6.67 3.91 8.47
C MET A 57 6.95 5.06 7.51
N ASN A 58 6.76 4.82 6.22
CA ASN A 58 7.10 5.80 5.19
C ASN A 58 5.88 6.63 4.76
N THR A 59 4.67 6.30 5.27
CA THR A 59 3.42 6.95 4.85
C THR A 59 3.22 6.91 3.34
N ARG A 60 3.54 5.75 2.73
CA ARG A 60 3.55 5.58 1.27
C ARG A 60 2.92 4.27 0.81
N VAL A 61 2.46 4.31 -0.43
CA VAL A 61 2.23 3.15 -1.26
C VAL A 61 3.41 2.99 -2.20
N TYR A 62 4.02 1.82 -2.23
CA TYR A 62 5.02 1.42 -3.21
C TYR A 62 4.39 0.49 -4.24
N PHE A 63 4.71 0.70 -5.49
CA PHE A 63 4.28 -0.15 -6.60
C PHE A 63 5.46 -0.91 -7.16
N TYR A 64 5.29 -2.21 -7.31
CA TYR A 64 6.29 -3.10 -7.89
C TYR A 64 5.73 -3.73 -9.16
N SER A 65 6.55 -3.86 -10.21
CA SER A 65 6.18 -4.62 -11.40
C SER A 65 6.05 -6.12 -11.09
N LEU A 66 5.20 -6.82 -11.79
CA LEU A 66 5.07 -8.26 -11.71
C LEU A 66 5.44 -8.89 -13.06
N PRO A 67 6.12 -10.05 -13.09
CA PRO A 67 6.48 -10.89 -11.95
C PRO A 67 7.81 -10.53 -11.25
N ASP A 68 8.61 -9.62 -11.80
CA ASP A 68 10.01 -9.40 -11.42
C ASP A 68 10.20 -8.53 -10.15
N LEU A 69 9.11 -8.03 -9.57
CA LEU A 69 9.07 -7.26 -8.31
C LEU A 69 10.06 -6.08 -8.25
N LYS A 70 10.28 -5.41 -9.39
CA LYS A 70 11.08 -4.18 -9.43
C LYS A 70 10.21 -2.98 -9.03
N LEU A 71 10.80 -2.06 -8.26
CA LEU A 71 10.11 -0.84 -7.87
C LEU A 71 9.74 -0.01 -9.11
N ALA A 72 8.42 0.23 -9.28
CA ALA A 72 7.84 0.94 -10.42
C ALA A 72 7.34 2.35 -10.06
N GLY A 73 7.40 2.73 -8.78
CA GLY A 73 7.02 4.05 -8.30
C GLY A 73 6.42 4.05 -6.90
N GLU A 74 6.14 5.25 -6.41
CA GLU A 74 5.57 5.44 -5.08
C GLU A 74 4.58 6.61 -5.05
N VAL A 75 3.72 6.63 -4.02
CA VAL A 75 2.81 7.75 -3.72
C VAL A 75 2.79 7.98 -2.23
N LYS A 76 3.00 9.23 -1.81
CA LYS A 76 2.76 9.65 -0.44
C LYS A 76 1.25 9.70 -0.17
N VAL A 77 0.83 9.20 0.98
CA VAL A 77 -0.57 9.15 1.44
C VAL A 77 -0.68 9.66 2.88
N GLY A 78 -1.83 9.54 3.49
CA GLY A 78 -2.00 9.92 4.89
C GLY A 78 -1.19 9.08 5.88
N HIS A 79 -1.23 9.46 7.15
CA HIS A 79 -0.46 8.80 8.21
C HIS A 79 -1.00 7.39 8.54
N HIS A 80 -0.09 6.48 8.84
CA HIS A 80 -0.36 5.08 9.18
C HIS A 80 -1.33 4.42 8.18
N PRO A 81 -0.99 4.37 6.89
CA PRO A 81 -1.80 3.65 5.90
C PRO A 81 -1.86 2.17 6.27
N ASP A 82 -3.08 1.63 6.43
CA ASP A 82 -3.30 0.29 6.98
C ASP A 82 -3.80 -0.70 5.92
N TRP A 83 -4.74 -0.29 5.07
CA TRP A 83 -5.31 -1.13 4.03
C TRP A 83 -5.55 -0.40 2.73
N LEU A 84 -5.71 -1.15 1.65
CA LEU A 84 -5.90 -0.58 0.33
C LEU A 84 -6.82 -1.45 -0.54
N THR A 85 -7.50 -0.82 -1.51
CA THR A 85 -8.32 -1.50 -2.51
C THR A 85 -8.32 -0.72 -3.82
N PHE A 86 -8.26 -1.43 -4.94
CA PHE A 86 -8.38 -0.85 -6.28
C PHE A 86 -9.84 -0.75 -6.72
N THR A 87 -10.13 0.21 -7.59
CA THR A 87 -11.32 0.15 -8.44
C THR A 87 -11.19 -1.01 -9.45
N PRO A 88 -12.29 -1.60 -9.93
CA PRO A 88 -12.23 -2.72 -10.89
C PRO A 88 -11.51 -2.39 -12.19
N ASP A 89 -11.52 -1.12 -12.62
CA ASP A 89 -10.78 -0.65 -13.78
C ASP A 89 -9.30 -0.35 -13.52
N GLY A 90 -8.83 -0.52 -12.27
CA GLY A 90 -7.46 -0.26 -11.84
C GLY A 90 -7.01 1.21 -11.84
N LYS A 91 -7.91 2.16 -12.18
CA LYS A 91 -7.52 3.57 -12.30
C LYS A 91 -7.35 4.28 -10.96
N ARG A 92 -8.07 3.84 -9.95
CA ARG A 92 -8.02 4.44 -8.60
C ARG A 92 -7.63 3.41 -7.57
N LEU A 93 -6.89 3.87 -6.58
CA LEU A 93 -6.55 3.13 -5.38
C LEU A 93 -7.05 3.93 -4.17
N TYR A 94 -7.80 3.27 -3.30
CA TYR A 94 -8.25 3.83 -2.03
C TYR A 94 -7.40 3.28 -0.90
N VAL A 95 -6.86 4.17 -0.07
CA VAL A 95 -5.98 3.80 1.05
C VAL A 95 -6.58 4.29 2.37
N ALA A 96 -6.86 3.37 3.27
CA ALA A 96 -7.32 3.71 4.62
C ALA A 96 -6.13 4.16 5.48
N ASN A 97 -6.16 5.42 5.93
CA ASN A 97 -5.11 6.04 6.73
C ASN A 97 -5.54 6.10 8.19
N ALA A 98 -5.18 5.09 8.96
CA ALA A 98 -5.60 4.95 10.36
C ALA A 98 -5.13 6.13 11.24
N GLY A 99 -3.96 6.69 10.96
CA GLY A 99 -3.42 7.83 11.73
C GLY A 99 -3.93 9.21 11.30
N SER A 100 -4.57 9.31 10.12
CA SER A 100 -5.15 10.56 9.62
C SER A 100 -6.67 10.60 9.65
N ASN A 101 -7.34 9.53 10.08
CA ASN A 101 -8.80 9.42 10.05
C ASN A 101 -9.38 9.73 8.64
N SER A 102 -8.72 9.24 7.61
CA SER A 102 -9.03 9.56 6.22
C SER A 102 -8.86 8.37 5.30
N VAL A 103 -9.40 8.50 4.09
CA VAL A 103 -9.12 7.62 2.96
C VAL A 103 -8.46 8.45 1.86
N SER A 104 -7.23 8.09 1.47
CA SER A 104 -6.58 8.67 0.30
C SER A 104 -7.17 8.10 -0.98
N VAL A 105 -7.46 8.97 -1.95
CA VAL A 105 -7.81 8.60 -3.31
C VAL A 105 -6.59 8.85 -4.19
N VAL A 106 -6.03 7.79 -4.76
CA VAL A 106 -4.81 7.83 -5.56
C VAL A 106 -5.13 7.57 -7.03
N ASP A 107 -4.60 8.40 -7.92
CA ASP A 107 -4.52 8.10 -9.35
C ASP A 107 -3.36 7.13 -9.59
N VAL A 108 -3.68 5.93 -10.04
CA VAL A 108 -2.70 4.84 -10.18
C VAL A 108 -1.71 5.13 -11.30
N ALA A 109 -2.18 5.65 -12.43
CA ALA A 109 -1.31 5.94 -13.58
C ALA A 109 -0.40 7.14 -13.33
N ALA A 110 -0.96 8.22 -12.76
CA ALA A 110 -0.21 9.44 -12.46
C ALA A 110 0.67 9.33 -11.21
N ARG A 111 0.55 8.28 -10.40
CA ARG A 111 1.23 8.14 -9.10
C ARG A 111 1.02 9.35 -8.21
N LYS A 112 -0.23 9.77 -8.07
CA LYS A 112 -0.57 11.00 -7.36
C LYS A 112 -1.77 10.80 -6.45
N GLU A 113 -1.66 11.27 -5.20
CA GLU A 113 -2.82 11.46 -4.34
C GLU A 113 -3.67 12.61 -4.88
N LEU A 114 -4.93 12.35 -5.14
CA LEU A 114 -5.88 13.34 -5.65
C LEU A 114 -6.55 14.12 -4.50
N MET A 115 -6.92 13.39 -3.45
CA MET A 115 -7.57 13.95 -2.26
C MET A 115 -7.51 12.97 -1.11
N GLN A 116 -7.77 13.47 0.10
CA GLN A 116 -8.11 12.67 1.27
C GLN A 116 -9.57 12.94 1.66
N ILE A 117 -10.32 11.87 1.84
CA ILE A 117 -11.72 11.90 2.28
C ILE A 117 -11.71 11.69 3.79
N PRO A 118 -12.14 12.67 4.61
CA PRO A 118 -12.32 12.46 6.04
C PRO A 118 -13.34 11.35 6.31
N VAL A 119 -13.01 10.46 7.24
CA VAL A 119 -13.91 9.37 7.67
C VAL A 119 -13.91 9.26 9.19
N GLY A 120 -14.61 8.27 9.73
CA GLY A 120 -14.57 7.97 11.16
C GLY A 120 -13.17 7.63 11.67
N GLN A 121 -13.04 7.55 13.00
CA GLN A 121 -11.74 7.34 13.65
C GLN A 121 -11.10 6.00 13.28
N VAL A 122 -9.80 6.02 13.06
CA VAL A 122 -8.92 4.85 12.89
C VAL A 122 -9.43 3.87 11.81
N PRO A 123 -9.66 4.32 10.55
CA PRO A 123 -10.08 3.41 9.48
C PRO A 123 -8.99 2.37 9.25
N LYS A 124 -9.33 1.09 9.42
CA LYS A 124 -8.35 0.00 9.31
C LYS A 124 -8.46 -0.79 8.03
N ARG A 125 -9.66 -0.86 7.46
CA ARG A 125 -9.93 -1.64 6.25
C ARG A 125 -10.91 -0.93 5.35
N ASN A 126 -10.74 -1.13 4.05
CA ASN A 126 -11.67 -0.72 3.02
C ASN A 126 -11.76 -1.82 1.96
N ILE A 127 -12.87 -1.84 1.25
CA ILE A 127 -13.13 -2.75 0.15
C ILE A 127 -13.88 -1.99 -0.94
N THR A 128 -13.60 -2.30 -2.19
CA THR A 128 -14.40 -1.80 -3.32
C THR A 128 -15.54 -2.78 -3.60
N ALA A 129 -16.75 -2.27 -3.66
CA ALA A 129 -17.92 -2.98 -4.13
C ALA A 129 -18.51 -2.28 -5.36
N VAL A 130 -18.89 -3.04 -6.36
CA VAL A 130 -19.63 -2.53 -7.52
C VAL A 130 -21.09 -2.86 -7.27
N LEU A 131 -21.90 -1.82 -7.18
CA LEU A 131 -23.35 -2.00 -7.06
C LEU A 131 -23.97 -2.13 -8.46
N PRO A 132 -25.01 -2.97 -8.60
CA PRO A 132 -25.71 -3.17 -9.86
C PRO A 132 -26.45 -1.91 -10.30
#